data_9a3c09b3c9025be51ed7222789ed2947
#
_entry.id   9a3c09b3c9025be51ed7222789ed2947
#
_cell.length_a   1.000
_cell.length_b   1.000
_cell.length_c   1.000
_cell.angle_alpha   90.00
_cell.angle_beta   90.00
_cell.angle_gamma   90.00
#
_symmetry.space_group_name_H-M   'P 1'
#
loop_
_entity.id
_entity.type
_entity.pdbx_description
1 polymer ?
#
loop_
_entity_poly.entity_id
_entity_poly.type
_entity_poly.pdbx_seq_one_letter_code
_entity_poly.pdbx_strand_id
1 'polypeptide(L)'
;LNSVEELYETCQVVSLHIPATAETKNSINYALLNRMPKGALLVNTARKEVINEAEIVTLMEDRADFKYMTDIMPANHAEMQEKFPGRYFATPKKMGAQTAEANINAGIAAAKQIVDFVQNGNERFRVNR
;
A
#
# COMPACT_ATOMS: atom_id res chain seq x y z
N LEU A 1 -12.54 -14.00 6.57
CA LEU A 1 -11.20 -14.09 7.17
C LEU A 1 -11.26 -13.51 8.58
N ASN A 2 -10.70 -14.22 9.54
CA ASN A 2 -10.86 -13.90 10.96
C ASN A 2 -9.62 -13.19 11.54
N SER A 3 -8.49 -13.21 10.82
CA SER A 3 -7.25 -12.55 11.22
C SER A 3 -6.43 -12.08 10.02
N VAL A 4 -5.43 -11.24 10.29
CA VAL A 4 -4.46 -10.78 9.29
C VAL A 4 -3.62 -11.97 8.80
N GLU A 5 -3.22 -12.84 9.71
CA GLU A 5 -2.42 -14.03 9.39
C GLU A 5 -3.17 -14.96 8.44
N GLU A 6 -4.46 -15.22 8.68
CA GLU A 6 -5.30 -16.04 7.80
C GLU A 6 -5.40 -15.42 6.38
N LEU A 7 -5.48 -14.09 6.29
CA LEU A 7 -5.47 -13.40 5.00
C LEU A 7 -4.18 -13.69 4.22
N TYR A 8 -3.04 -13.55 4.88
CA TYR A 8 -1.74 -13.81 4.23
C TYR A 8 -1.53 -15.29 3.90
N GLU A 9 -2.01 -16.21 4.72
CA GLU A 9 -1.95 -17.67 4.45
C GLU A 9 -2.81 -18.10 3.26
N THR A 10 -3.91 -17.39 3.02
CA THR A 10 -4.92 -17.79 2.04
C THR A 10 -4.73 -17.09 0.69
N CYS A 11 -4.29 -15.83 0.70
CA CYS A 11 -4.28 -15.00 -0.49
C CYS A 11 -2.94 -15.05 -1.22
N GLN A 12 -2.96 -15.42 -2.49
CA GLN A 12 -1.78 -15.38 -3.36
C GLN A 12 -1.39 -13.95 -3.75
N VAL A 13 -2.34 -13.03 -3.79
CA VAL A 13 -2.10 -11.60 -4.06
C VAL A 13 -2.66 -10.78 -2.90
N VAL A 14 -1.81 -9.98 -2.27
CA VAL A 14 -2.19 -9.06 -1.20
C VAL A 14 -1.84 -7.64 -1.61
N SER A 15 -2.82 -6.74 -1.54
CA SER A 15 -2.65 -5.30 -1.80
C SER A 15 -2.82 -4.51 -0.51
N LEU A 16 -1.83 -3.66 -0.19
CA LEU A 16 -1.80 -2.86 1.03
C LEU A 16 -2.50 -1.52 0.83
N HIS A 17 -3.43 -1.18 1.74
CA HIS A 17 -4.18 0.08 1.77
C HIS A 17 -4.24 0.68 3.18
N ILE A 18 -3.30 0.30 4.05
CA ILE A 18 -3.23 0.73 5.45
C ILE A 18 -2.43 2.04 5.60
N PRO A 19 -2.82 2.96 6.51
CA PRO A 19 -2.04 4.14 6.83
C PRO A 19 -0.76 3.78 7.58
N ALA A 20 0.25 4.65 7.53
CA ALA A 20 1.43 4.53 8.37
C ALA A 20 1.15 5.14 9.75
N THR A 21 1.01 4.30 10.75
CA THR A 21 0.82 4.66 12.17
C THR A 21 1.93 4.02 13.00
N ALA A 22 1.99 4.33 14.30
CA ALA A 22 2.93 3.65 15.20
C ALA A 22 2.72 2.13 15.23
N GLU A 23 1.48 1.67 15.07
CA GLU A 23 1.12 0.25 15.09
C GLU A 23 1.40 -0.46 13.76
N THR A 24 1.22 0.24 12.63
CA THR A 24 1.37 -0.36 11.30
C THR A 24 2.79 -0.23 10.74
N LYS A 25 3.63 0.61 11.34
CA LYS A 25 5.03 0.76 10.95
C LYS A 25 5.78 -0.56 11.11
N ASN A 26 6.42 -1.02 10.02
CA ASN A 26 7.14 -2.30 9.96
C ASN A 26 6.27 -3.53 10.30
N SER A 27 4.94 -3.41 10.29
CA SER A 27 4.05 -4.54 10.60
C SER A 27 4.05 -5.61 9.51
N ILE A 28 4.34 -5.21 8.27
CA ILE A 28 4.50 -6.14 7.15
C ILE A 28 5.95 -6.61 7.15
N ASN A 29 6.17 -7.73 7.80
CA ASN A 29 7.47 -8.30 8.13
C ASN A 29 7.68 -9.67 7.49
N TYR A 30 8.88 -10.24 7.67
CA TYR A 30 9.25 -11.57 7.16
C TYR A 30 8.27 -12.66 7.60
N ALA A 31 7.95 -12.72 8.90
CA ALA A 31 7.10 -13.78 9.46
C ALA A 31 5.70 -13.77 8.84
N LEU A 32 5.13 -12.58 8.61
CA LEU A 32 3.82 -12.44 7.99
C LEU A 32 3.86 -12.79 6.50
N LEU A 33 4.83 -12.24 5.76
CA LEU A 33 4.95 -12.45 4.32
C LEU A 33 5.33 -13.89 3.96
N ASN A 34 6.10 -14.56 4.81
CA ASN A 34 6.48 -15.96 4.58
C ASN A 34 5.30 -16.94 4.68
N ARG A 35 4.18 -16.53 5.29
CA ARG A 35 2.93 -17.30 5.32
C ARG A 35 2.22 -17.36 3.98
N MET A 36 2.48 -16.42 3.08
CA MET A 36 1.80 -16.34 1.79
C MET A 36 2.07 -17.59 0.92
N PRO A 37 1.07 -18.04 0.14
CA PRO A 37 1.20 -19.17 -0.77
C PRO A 37 2.39 -19.04 -1.73
N LYS A 38 2.79 -20.16 -2.31
CA LYS A 38 3.86 -20.18 -3.32
C LYS A 38 3.44 -19.35 -4.55
N GLY A 39 4.37 -18.56 -5.08
CA GLY A 39 4.13 -17.65 -6.20
C GLY A 39 3.41 -16.35 -5.80
N ALA A 40 3.47 -15.99 -4.52
CA ALA A 40 2.78 -14.83 -3.99
C ALA A 40 3.27 -13.50 -4.56
N LEU A 41 2.33 -12.55 -4.63
CA LEU A 41 2.57 -11.17 -5.02
C LEU A 41 2.08 -10.22 -3.93
N LEU A 42 2.99 -9.40 -3.42
CA LEU A 42 2.67 -8.26 -2.56
C LEU A 42 2.61 -6.97 -3.40
N VAL A 43 1.54 -6.20 -3.25
CA VAL A 43 1.36 -4.89 -3.89
C VAL A 43 1.26 -3.81 -2.81
N ASN A 44 2.13 -2.82 -2.85
CA ASN A 44 2.12 -1.69 -1.92
C ASN A 44 1.86 -0.37 -2.63
N THR A 45 0.63 0.12 -2.56
CA THR A 45 0.24 1.46 -3.00
C THR A 45 -0.13 2.36 -1.81
N ALA A 46 0.18 1.93 -0.59
CA ALA A 46 -0.14 2.62 0.65
C ALA A 46 1.00 3.55 1.11
N ARG A 47 1.92 3.01 1.90
CA ARG A 47 3.07 3.73 2.48
C ARG A 47 4.29 2.81 2.56
N LYS A 48 5.49 3.32 2.33
CA LYS A 48 6.73 2.52 2.44
C LYS A 48 7.00 2.09 3.88
N GLU A 49 6.64 2.92 4.85
CA GLU A 49 6.90 2.73 6.26
C GLU A 49 6.17 1.52 6.87
N VAL A 50 5.13 1.00 6.22
CA VAL A 50 4.41 -0.19 6.72
C VAL A 50 5.20 -1.47 6.49
N ILE A 51 6.13 -1.47 5.53
CA ILE A 51 7.00 -2.61 5.21
C ILE A 51 8.28 -2.54 6.02
N ASN A 52 8.71 -3.67 6.57
CA ASN A 52 10.07 -3.83 7.07
C ASN A 52 11.00 -4.06 5.87
N GLU A 53 11.69 -2.99 5.43
CA GLU A 53 12.48 -2.99 4.20
C GLU A 53 13.68 -3.97 4.24
N ALA A 54 14.26 -4.22 5.41
CA ALA A 54 15.34 -5.20 5.55
C ALA A 54 14.81 -6.64 5.46
N GLU A 55 13.68 -6.90 6.11
CA GLU A 55 13.10 -8.23 6.14
C GLU A 55 12.48 -8.67 4.82
N ILE A 56 11.95 -7.73 4.00
CA ILE A 56 11.45 -8.09 2.66
C ILE A 56 12.60 -8.49 1.73
N VAL A 57 13.79 -7.90 1.89
CA VAL A 57 14.99 -8.33 1.14
C VAL A 57 15.31 -9.79 1.49
N THR A 58 15.43 -10.10 2.78
CA THR A 58 15.71 -11.45 3.26
C THR A 58 14.65 -12.45 2.77
N LEU A 59 13.37 -12.08 2.84
CA LEU A 59 12.28 -12.93 2.34
C LEU A 59 12.44 -13.23 0.84
N MET A 60 12.75 -12.23 0.04
CA MET A 60 12.91 -12.41 -1.42
C MET A 60 14.19 -13.15 -1.79
N GLU A 61 15.21 -13.15 -0.93
CA GLU A 61 16.39 -14.03 -1.06
C GLU A 61 16.02 -15.49 -0.78
N ASP A 62 15.25 -15.74 0.28
CA ASP A 62 14.83 -17.09 0.69
C ASP A 62 13.73 -17.67 -0.23
N ARG A 63 12.88 -16.80 -0.78
CA ARG A 63 11.73 -17.17 -1.60
C ARG A 63 11.85 -16.64 -3.02
N ALA A 64 12.45 -17.43 -3.90
CA ALA A 64 12.61 -17.10 -5.32
C ALA A 64 11.28 -16.96 -6.10
N ASP A 65 10.20 -17.47 -5.55
CA ASP A 65 8.83 -17.38 -6.10
C ASP A 65 8.10 -16.10 -5.73
N PHE A 66 8.56 -15.35 -4.70
CA PHE A 66 7.88 -14.17 -4.18
C PHE A 66 8.14 -12.94 -5.07
N LYS A 67 7.08 -12.14 -5.28
CA LYS A 67 7.14 -10.90 -6.07
C LYS A 67 6.64 -9.72 -5.25
N TYR A 68 7.27 -8.56 -5.48
CA TYR A 68 6.89 -7.31 -4.83
C TYR A 68 6.75 -6.17 -5.84
N MET A 69 5.59 -5.50 -5.82
CA MET A 69 5.30 -4.32 -6.63
C MET A 69 4.91 -3.13 -5.75
N THR A 70 5.39 -1.94 -6.08
CA THR A 70 5.07 -0.73 -5.31
C THR A 70 4.99 0.51 -6.20
N ASP A 71 4.13 1.47 -5.83
CA ASP A 71 4.08 2.80 -6.44
C ASP A 71 4.85 3.85 -5.60
N ILE A 72 5.48 3.39 -4.51
CA ILE A 72 6.30 4.23 -3.63
C ILE A 72 7.69 3.61 -3.57
N MET A 73 8.68 4.32 -4.06
CA MET A 73 10.07 3.88 -4.06
C MET A 73 10.57 3.70 -2.61
N PRO A 74 10.93 2.48 -2.18
CA PRO A 74 11.50 2.24 -0.86
C PRO A 74 12.93 2.78 -0.77
N ALA A 75 13.47 2.90 0.44
CA ALA A 75 14.83 3.39 0.65
C ALA A 75 15.89 2.45 0.05
N ASN A 76 15.63 1.14 0.08
CA ASN A 76 16.49 0.10 -0.48
C ASN A 76 16.21 -0.24 -1.96
N HIS A 77 15.57 0.69 -2.71
CA HIS A 77 15.17 0.48 -4.11
C HIS A 77 16.30 -0.04 -5.01
N ALA A 78 17.49 0.56 -4.93
CA ALA A 78 18.62 0.19 -5.77
C ALA A 78 19.05 -1.27 -5.51
N GLU A 79 19.15 -1.66 -4.24
CA GLU A 79 19.44 -3.03 -3.84
C GLU A 79 18.39 -4.02 -4.33
N MET A 80 17.11 -3.68 -4.17
CA MET A 80 15.99 -4.53 -4.62
C MET A 80 15.99 -4.71 -6.14
N GLN A 81 16.30 -3.67 -6.88
CA GLN A 81 16.34 -3.71 -8.34
C GLN A 81 17.50 -4.57 -8.85
N GLU A 82 18.66 -4.48 -8.21
CA GLU A 82 19.86 -5.26 -8.56
C GLU A 82 19.69 -6.75 -8.21
N LYS A 83 19.21 -7.05 -6.99
CA LYS A 83 19.09 -8.42 -6.49
C LYS A 83 17.92 -9.21 -7.07
N PHE A 84 16.80 -8.54 -7.41
CA PHE A 84 15.54 -9.22 -7.76
C PHE A 84 14.97 -8.80 -9.11
N PRO A 85 15.75 -8.86 -10.20
CA PRO A 85 15.25 -8.50 -11.53
C PRO A 85 14.06 -9.39 -11.93
N GLY A 86 12.98 -8.77 -12.42
CA GLY A 86 11.75 -9.46 -12.81
C GLY A 86 10.83 -9.92 -11.66
N ARG A 87 11.26 -9.76 -10.41
CA ARG A 87 10.45 -10.06 -9.21
C ARG A 87 10.11 -8.83 -8.36
N TYR A 88 10.88 -7.77 -8.54
CA TYR A 88 10.65 -6.46 -7.93
C TYR A 88 10.34 -5.42 -9.00
N PHE A 89 9.33 -4.59 -8.73
CA PHE A 89 8.99 -3.45 -9.55
C PHE A 89 8.55 -2.27 -8.69
N ALA A 90 9.11 -1.09 -8.95
CA ALA A 90 8.66 0.15 -8.36
C ALA A 90 8.47 1.22 -9.43
N THR A 91 7.36 1.96 -9.36
CA THR A 91 7.22 3.14 -10.21
C THR A 91 8.13 4.27 -9.69
N PRO A 92 8.73 5.07 -10.58
CA PRO A 92 9.64 6.14 -10.17
C PRO A 92 8.95 7.24 -9.35
N LYS A 93 7.63 7.32 -9.43
CA LYS A 93 6.81 8.34 -8.77
C LYS A 93 5.44 7.78 -8.44
N LYS A 94 4.92 8.12 -7.26
CA LYS A 94 3.53 7.82 -6.91
C LYS A 94 2.58 8.55 -7.85
N MET A 95 1.75 7.79 -8.57
CA MET A 95 0.82 8.30 -9.58
C MET A 95 -0.63 8.24 -9.14
N GLY A 96 -0.95 7.47 -8.11
CA GLY A 96 -2.30 7.33 -7.57
C GLY A 96 -2.88 8.68 -7.13
N ALA A 97 -4.09 8.99 -7.56
CA ALA A 97 -4.81 10.24 -7.27
C ALA A 97 -4.14 11.55 -7.78
N GLN A 98 -3.11 11.47 -8.61
CA GLN A 98 -2.44 12.64 -9.20
C GLN A 98 -2.81 12.89 -10.67
N THR A 99 -3.91 12.32 -11.13
CA THR A 99 -4.45 12.63 -12.46
C THR A 99 -5.19 13.98 -12.45
N ALA A 100 -5.20 14.66 -13.59
CA ALA A 100 -5.98 15.90 -13.75
C ALA A 100 -7.46 15.68 -13.41
N GLU A 101 -8.02 14.56 -13.83
CA GLU A 101 -9.40 14.16 -13.52
C GLU A 101 -9.65 13.99 -12.01
N ALA A 102 -8.75 13.31 -11.30
CA ALA A 102 -8.88 13.12 -9.85
C ALA A 102 -8.86 14.47 -9.10
N ASN A 103 -7.99 15.39 -9.49
CA ASN A 103 -7.90 16.71 -8.89
C ASN A 103 -9.15 17.57 -9.18
N ILE A 104 -9.66 17.54 -10.41
CA ILE A 104 -10.91 18.22 -10.79
C ILE A 104 -12.08 17.65 -9.99
N ASN A 105 -12.23 16.33 -9.94
CA ASN A 105 -13.32 15.67 -9.21
C ASN A 105 -13.25 15.95 -7.71
N ALA A 106 -12.06 15.98 -7.11
CA ALA A 106 -11.88 16.35 -5.71
C ALA A 106 -12.31 17.80 -5.43
N GLY A 107 -11.94 18.74 -6.31
CA GLY A 107 -12.36 20.15 -6.22
C GLY A 107 -13.88 20.32 -6.34
N ILE A 108 -14.48 19.67 -7.31
CA ILE A 108 -15.96 19.68 -7.51
C ILE A 108 -16.67 19.06 -6.30
N ALA A 109 -16.17 17.95 -5.77
CA ALA A 109 -16.78 17.29 -4.61
C ALA A 109 -16.70 18.19 -3.37
N ALA A 110 -15.55 18.83 -3.12
CA ALA A 110 -15.40 19.76 -2.00
C ALA A 110 -16.35 20.96 -2.11
N ALA A 111 -16.46 21.58 -3.30
CA ALA A 111 -17.38 22.68 -3.54
C ALA A 111 -18.84 22.27 -3.30
N LYS A 112 -19.25 21.12 -3.82
CA LYS A 112 -20.61 20.58 -3.60
C LYS A 112 -20.91 20.34 -2.12
N GLN A 113 -19.95 19.80 -1.36
CA GLN A 113 -20.10 19.56 0.08
C GLN A 113 -20.26 20.86 0.86
N ILE A 114 -19.50 21.90 0.52
CA ILE A 114 -19.61 23.23 1.14
C ILE A 114 -20.99 23.84 0.85
N VAL A 115 -21.41 23.81 -0.39
CA VAL A 115 -22.75 24.33 -0.79
C VAL A 115 -23.86 23.59 -0.06
N ASP A 116 -23.81 22.27 -0.01
CA ASP A 116 -24.83 21.45 0.68
C ASP A 116 -24.83 21.70 2.20
N PHE A 117 -23.67 21.91 2.82
CA PHE A 117 -23.61 22.32 4.21
C PHE A 117 -24.27 23.69 4.43
N VAL A 118 -23.96 24.69 3.59
CA VAL A 118 -24.49 26.05 3.76
C VAL A 118 -26.00 26.11 3.48
N GLN A 119 -26.48 25.38 2.49
CA GLN A 119 -27.88 25.42 2.08
C GLN A 119 -28.79 24.50 2.89
N ASN A 120 -28.30 23.30 3.24
CA ASN A 120 -29.10 22.23 3.82
C ASN A 120 -28.65 21.80 5.23
N GLY A 121 -27.54 22.36 5.75
CA GLY A 121 -26.97 21.95 7.03
C GLY A 121 -26.43 20.52 7.04
N ASN A 122 -26.08 19.97 5.86
CA ASN A 122 -25.63 18.60 5.73
C ASN A 122 -24.21 18.42 6.27
N GLU A 123 -24.07 17.75 7.43
CA GLU A 123 -22.79 17.46 8.11
C GLU A 123 -22.22 16.06 7.82
N ARG A 124 -22.73 15.35 6.80
CA ARG A 124 -22.33 13.96 6.49
C ARG A 124 -20.82 13.78 6.37
N PHE A 125 -20.12 14.77 5.84
CA PHE A 125 -18.68 14.73 5.59
C PHE A 125 -17.83 15.45 6.65
N ARG A 126 -18.46 15.85 7.78
CA ARG A 126 -17.79 16.49 8.90
C ARG A 126 -16.83 15.51 9.58
N VAL A 127 -15.55 15.88 9.69
CA VAL A 127 -14.48 15.01 10.22
C VAL A 127 -14.28 15.20 11.74
N ASN A 128 -14.47 16.44 12.22
CA ASN A 128 -14.33 16.82 13.62
C ASN A 128 -15.66 16.74 14.35
N ARG A 129 -16.08 15.56 14.68
CA ARG A 129 -17.28 15.32 15.50
C ARG A 129 -16.94 15.36 16.98
#